data_a44c835a69ba927e0b933a6616edc931
#
_entry.id   a44c835a69ba927e0b933a6616edc931
#
_cell.length_a   1.000
_cell.length_b   1.000
_cell.length_c   1.000
_cell.angle_alpha   90.00
_cell.angle_beta   90.00
_cell.angle_gamma   90.00
#
_symmetry.space_group_name_H-M   'P 1'
#
loop_
_entity.id
_entity.type
_entity.pdbx_description
1 polymer ?
#
loop_
_entity_poly.entity_id
_entity_poly.type
_entity_poly.pdbx_seq_one_letter_code
_entity_poly.pdbx_strand_id
1 'polypeptide(L)'
;MPLIVYVLGAAIFALTTSEYMVAGLMPALAAEFGVSFAAIGYLVTFYAGAMAVGGPLLTTALLRVPRKNALLGLIALFVVGQVIGALAPGYAVMVAARLVTAVAAAAFFGVALTACAELVEGNQFGRASSLVLGGLMVGTVLGLPVATWLGEWYGWRASFFAGALGAVLVGLLVLQLMPAIPGSAGSGSLREELKVFRNAHLWWVYATSLLLIGATFAGFTYFVPILTEVSGFSASTVPLLLVVYGLATLVGNNIVGRLADRHTIAVLAFGLLAAIAAMVAFALFGQVPAVAVAALVVIGLTGVSMNPALVTRGARVGHNNMLVNSVHTACIMLGVMAGSWIGGLGIAGGFGLQGALWVGAALGVLALLTLLPELRFARAPVGGALGR
;
A
#
# COMPACT_ATOMS: atom_id res chain seq x y z
N MET A 1 -18.38 -19.41 -7.47
CA MET A 1 -18.26 -18.06 -6.92
C MET A 1 -19.23 -17.12 -7.60
N PRO A 2 -19.98 -16.28 -6.88
CA PRO A 2 -20.82 -15.26 -7.48
C PRO A 2 -20.00 -14.27 -8.31
N LEU A 3 -20.52 -13.83 -9.47
CA LEU A 3 -19.83 -12.90 -10.37
C LEU A 3 -19.48 -11.57 -9.67
N ILE A 4 -20.29 -11.13 -8.74
CA ILE A 4 -20.05 -9.90 -7.97
C ILE A 4 -18.74 -9.91 -7.19
N VAL A 5 -18.23 -11.07 -6.75
CA VAL A 5 -16.92 -11.17 -6.06
C VAL A 5 -15.78 -10.76 -7.00
N TYR A 6 -15.84 -11.14 -8.27
CA TYR A 6 -14.86 -10.70 -9.27
C TYR A 6 -14.98 -9.21 -9.58
N VAL A 7 -16.21 -8.69 -9.58
CA VAL A 7 -16.46 -7.25 -9.77
C VAL A 7 -15.92 -6.44 -8.60
N LEU A 8 -16.05 -6.92 -7.36
CA LEU A 8 -15.43 -6.28 -6.19
C LEU A 8 -13.89 -6.29 -6.30
N GLY A 9 -13.30 -7.38 -6.79
CA GLY A 9 -11.86 -7.43 -7.08
C GLY A 9 -11.44 -6.42 -8.15
N ALA A 10 -12.20 -6.29 -9.24
CA ALA A 10 -11.96 -5.31 -10.29
C ALA A 10 -12.13 -3.85 -9.78
N ALA A 11 -13.07 -3.62 -8.87
CA ALA A 11 -13.21 -2.33 -8.19
C ALA A 11 -11.96 -1.99 -7.38
N ILE A 12 -11.50 -2.90 -6.55
CA ILE A 12 -10.29 -2.71 -5.74
C ILE A 12 -9.08 -2.47 -6.63
N PHE A 13 -8.93 -3.19 -7.76
CA PHE A 13 -7.90 -2.91 -8.76
C PHE A 13 -7.95 -1.45 -9.24
N ALA A 14 -9.11 -0.95 -9.64
CA ALA A 14 -9.27 0.41 -10.16
C ALA A 14 -8.93 1.47 -9.08
N LEU A 15 -9.38 1.26 -7.84
CA LEU A 15 -9.13 2.17 -6.73
C LEU A 15 -7.66 2.16 -6.31
N THR A 16 -7.03 0.98 -6.26
CA THR A 16 -5.59 0.81 -5.94
C THR A 16 -4.70 1.42 -7.01
N THR A 17 -5.08 1.32 -8.29
CA THR A 17 -4.35 1.98 -9.39
C THR A 17 -4.24 3.49 -9.14
N SER A 18 -5.30 4.13 -8.65
CA SER A 18 -5.29 5.56 -8.29
C SER A 18 -4.37 5.86 -7.10
N GLU A 19 -4.23 4.93 -6.15
CA GLU A 19 -3.32 5.10 -5.00
C GLU A 19 -1.89 5.38 -5.48
N TYR A 20 -1.38 4.58 -6.41
CA TYR A 20 0.00 4.64 -6.90
C TYR A 20 0.22 5.66 -8.05
N MET A 21 -0.84 6.09 -8.72
CA MET A 21 -0.79 6.90 -9.94
C MET A 21 0.07 8.17 -9.79
N VAL A 22 -0.01 8.88 -8.66
CA VAL A 22 0.72 10.15 -8.45
C VAL A 22 2.24 9.95 -8.46
N ALA A 23 2.73 8.83 -7.91
CA ALA A 23 4.16 8.51 -7.94
C ALA A 23 4.66 8.31 -9.39
N GLY A 24 3.81 7.74 -10.25
CA GLY A 24 4.09 7.56 -11.69
C GLY A 24 4.06 8.84 -12.50
N LEU A 25 3.22 9.79 -12.10
CA LEU A 25 2.99 11.05 -12.81
C LEU A 25 3.80 12.22 -12.23
N MET A 26 4.70 11.93 -11.28
CA MET A 26 5.39 12.95 -10.49
C MET A 26 6.09 14.04 -11.33
N PRO A 27 6.87 13.72 -12.38
CA PRO A 27 7.51 14.77 -13.19
C PRO A 27 6.50 15.68 -13.90
N ALA A 28 5.44 15.10 -14.47
CA ALA A 28 4.41 15.85 -15.18
C ALA A 28 3.60 16.77 -14.23
N LEU A 29 3.26 16.27 -13.04
CA LEU A 29 2.55 17.05 -12.03
C LEU A 29 3.42 18.16 -11.42
N ALA A 30 4.72 17.91 -11.20
CA ALA A 30 5.65 18.91 -10.72
C ALA A 30 5.80 20.07 -11.72
N ALA A 31 5.95 19.74 -13.01
CA ALA A 31 6.02 20.74 -14.09
C ALA A 31 4.71 21.53 -14.24
N GLU A 32 3.55 20.85 -14.22
CA GLU A 32 2.24 21.50 -14.39
C GLU A 32 1.92 22.49 -13.26
N PHE A 33 2.19 22.10 -12.00
CA PHE A 33 1.87 22.93 -10.85
C PHE A 33 3.01 23.86 -10.40
N GLY A 34 4.18 23.77 -11.04
CA GLY A 34 5.35 24.58 -10.69
C GLY A 34 5.87 24.32 -9.27
N VAL A 35 5.80 23.07 -8.80
CA VAL A 35 6.19 22.68 -7.45
C VAL A 35 7.31 21.62 -7.47
N SER A 36 8.00 21.47 -6.33
CA SER A 36 9.08 20.48 -6.21
C SER A 36 8.55 19.02 -6.22
N PHE A 37 9.43 18.07 -6.54
CA PHE A 37 9.12 16.63 -6.40
C PHE A 37 8.73 16.25 -4.98
N ALA A 38 9.35 16.88 -3.96
CA ALA A 38 8.95 16.68 -2.57
C ALA A 38 7.50 17.08 -2.32
N ALA A 39 7.04 18.21 -2.89
CA ALA A 39 5.65 18.64 -2.78
C ALA A 39 4.68 17.64 -3.45
N ILE A 40 5.04 17.09 -4.61
CA ILE A 40 4.23 16.03 -5.25
C ILE A 40 4.25 14.75 -4.40
N GLY A 41 5.38 14.39 -3.79
CA GLY A 41 5.47 13.26 -2.85
C GLY A 41 4.53 13.41 -1.65
N TYR A 42 4.26 14.64 -1.20
CA TYR A 42 3.27 14.90 -0.14
C TYR A 42 1.84 14.56 -0.54
N LEU A 43 1.51 14.48 -1.83
CA LEU A 43 0.20 13.97 -2.27
C LEU A 43 0.03 12.48 -1.92
N VAL A 44 1.11 11.70 -1.95
CA VAL A 44 1.12 10.30 -1.48
C VAL A 44 0.98 10.26 0.05
N THR A 45 1.69 11.16 0.75
CA THR A 45 1.60 11.32 2.21
C THR A 45 0.18 11.61 2.67
N PHE A 46 -0.47 12.62 2.07
CA PHE A 46 -1.86 13.00 2.40
C PHE A 46 -2.85 11.90 2.06
N TYR A 47 -2.65 11.19 0.95
CA TYR A 47 -3.47 10.05 0.57
C TYR A 47 -3.40 8.95 1.61
N ALA A 48 -2.20 8.51 1.98
CA ALA A 48 -2.00 7.46 2.97
C ALA A 48 -2.53 7.85 4.36
N GLY A 49 -2.31 9.10 4.78
CA GLY A 49 -2.87 9.63 6.03
C GLY A 49 -4.41 9.65 6.03
N ALA A 50 -5.02 10.07 4.93
CA ALA A 50 -6.46 10.04 4.77
C ALA A 50 -7.03 8.62 4.77
N MET A 51 -6.32 7.66 4.16
CA MET A 51 -6.69 6.23 4.25
C MET A 51 -6.62 5.72 5.69
N ALA A 52 -5.54 6.02 6.40
CA ALA A 52 -5.31 5.53 7.77
C ALA A 52 -6.38 6.00 8.76
N VAL A 53 -6.85 7.24 8.63
CA VAL A 53 -7.80 7.86 9.55
C VAL A 53 -9.22 7.87 9.00
N GLY A 54 -9.38 8.38 7.77
CA GLY A 54 -10.70 8.58 7.16
C GLY A 54 -11.38 7.28 6.76
N GLY A 55 -10.61 6.27 6.35
CA GLY A 55 -11.13 4.96 5.97
C GLY A 55 -11.92 4.30 7.11
N PRO A 56 -11.33 4.03 8.26
CA PRO A 56 -12.01 3.45 9.40
C PRO A 56 -13.23 4.27 9.87
N LEU A 57 -13.10 5.60 9.90
CA LEU A 57 -14.19 6.49 10.32
C LEU A 57 -15.39 6.38 9.36
N LEU A 58 -15.15 6.47 8.05
CA LEU A 58 -16.23 6.38 7.06
C LEU A 58 -16.82 4.96 6.98
N THR A 59 -15.98 3.92 7.08
CA THR A 59 -16.45 2.53 7.15
C THR A 59 -17.40 2.34 8.34
N THR A 60 -17.03 2.87 9.51
CA THR A 60 -17.86 2.78 10.71
C THR A 60 -19.17 3.54 10.54
N ALA A 61 -19.15 4.73 9.94
CA ALA A 61 -20.36 5.52 9.67
C ALA A 61 -21.32 4.79 8.70
N LEU A 62 -20.79 3.96 7.80
CA LEU A 62 -21.55 3.21 6.80
C LEU A 62 -22.03 1.83 7.27
N LEU A 63 -21.73 1.39 8.49
CA LEU A 63 -22.10 0.06 9.00
C LEU A 63 -23.63 -0.23 8.89
N ARG A 64 -24.46 0.77 9.14
CA ARG A 64 -25.93 0.65 9.09
C ARG A 64 -26.51 0.85 7.69
N VAL A 65 -25.71 1.31 6.73
CA VAL A 65 -26.14 1.53 5.34
C VAL A 65 -26.16 0.18 4.61
N PRO A 66 -27.20 -0.10 3.78
CA PRO A 66 -27.21 -1.29 2.94
C PRO A 66 -25.94 -1.38 2.10
N ARG A 67 -25.34 -2.57 2.04
CA ARG A 67 -23.98 -2.77 1.42
C ARG A 67 -23.90 -2.24 -0.01
N LYS A 68 -24.97 -2.48 -0.81
CA LYS A 68 -25.05 -1.97 -2.20
C LYS A 68 -24.97 -0.45 -2.25
N ASN A 69 -25.75 0.24 -1.41
CA ASN A 69 -25.79 1.69 -1.40
C ASN A 69 -24.46 2.30 -0.89
N ALA A 70 -23.85 1.66 0.12
CA ALA A 70 -22.56 2.07 0.62
C ALA A 70 -21.47 1.95 -0.47
N LEU A 71 -21.38 0.81 -1.17
CA LEU A 71 -20.43 0.60 -2.26
C LEU A 71 -20.63 1.61 -3.40
N LEU A 72 -21.86 1.82 -3.83
CA LEU A 72 -22.18 2.78 -4.91
C LEU A 72 -21.86 4.23 -4.50
N GLY A 73 -22.20 4.61 -3.27
CA GLY A 73 -21.88 5.94 -2.74
C GLY A 73 -20.37 6.18 -2.66
N LEU A 74 -19.61 5.17 -2.26
CA LEU A 74 -18.15 5.25 -2.19
C LEU A 74 -17.51 5.31 -3.59
N ILE A 75 -18.03 4.55 -4.56
CA ILE A 75 -17.59 4.64 -5.96
C ILE A 75 -17.92 6.04 -6.52
N ALA A 76 -19.12 6.56 -6.28
CA ALA A 76 -19.49 7.89 -6.74
C ALA A 76 -18.58 8.97 -6.13
N LEU A 77 -18.29 8.90 -4.83
CA LEU A 77 -17.36 9.80 -4.15
C LEU A 77 -15.95 9.71 -4.74
N PHE A 78 -15.48 8.49 -5.02
CA PHE A 78 -14.18 8.27 -5.67
C PHE A 78 -14.15 8.87 -7.08
N VAL A 79 -15.19 8.67 -7.91
CA VAL A 79 -15.29 9.24 -9.26
C VAL A 79 -15.27 10.77 -9.20
N VAL A 80 -16.03 11.38 -8.28
CA VAL A 80 -16.00 12.83 -8.07
C VAL A 80 -14.59 13.30 -7.73
N GLY A 81 -13.90 12.64 -6.82
CA GLY A 81 -12.52 12.97 -6.48
C GLY A 81 -11.56 12.81 -7.65
N GLN A 82 -11.69 11.76 -8.47
CA GLN A 82 -10.88 11.58 -9.68
C GLN A 82 -11.13 12.67 -10.71
N VAL A 83 -12.37 13.07 -10.93
CA VAL A 83 -12.72 14.14 -11.87
C VAL A 83 -12.18 15.50 -11.37
N ILE A 84 -12.31 15.79 -10.06
CA ILE A 84 -11.70 16.99 -9.46
C ILE A 84 -10.19 16.96 -9.66
N GLY A 85 -9.53 15.82 -9.46
CA GLY A 85 -8.10 15.64 -9.69
C GLY A 85 -7.71 15.88 -11.17
N ALA A 86 -8.46 15.30 -12.11
CA ALA A 86 -8.22 15.47 -13.54
C ALA A 86 -8.36 16.95 -13.99
N LEU A 87 -9.28 17.70 -13.40
CA LEU A 87 -9.56 19.09 -13.70
C LEU A 87 -8.83 20.09 -12.79
N ALA A 88 -7.94 19.60 -11.89
CA ALA A 88 -7.28 20.43 -10.90
C ALA A 88 -6.48 21.57 -11.57
N PRO A 89 -6.81 22.84 -11.27
CA PRO A 89 -6.09 24.01 -11.80
C PRO A 89 -4.78 24.28 -11.03
N GLY A 90 -4.54 23.60 -9.91
CA GLY A 90 -3.37 23.80 -9.08
C GLY A 90 -3.27 22.77 -7.95
N TYR A 91 -2.13 22.81 -7.27
CA TYR A 91 -1.72 21.83 -6.25
C TYR A 91 -2.75 21.65 -5.12
N ALA A 92 -3.34 22.74 -4.60
CA ALA A 92 -4.29 22.67 -3.48
C ALA A 92 -5.55 21.87 -3.83
N VAL A 93 -6.09 22.04 -5.05
CA VAL A 93 -7.25 21.29 -5.53
C VAL A 93 -6.88 19.82 -5.73
N MET A 94 -5.67 19.54 -6.22
CA MET A 94 -5.14 18.17 -6.32
C MET A 94 -5.07 17.52 -4.92
N VAL A 95 -4.59 18.22 -3.88
CA VAL A 95 -4.59 17.72 -2.50
C VAL A 95 -6.01 17.34 -2.06
N ALA A 96 -6.98 18.24 -2.26
CA ALA A 96 -8.37 17.94 -1.89
C ALA A 96 -8.93 16.72 -2.62
N ALA A 97 -8.67 16.60 -3.93
CA ALA A 97 -9.06 15.45 -4.74
C ALA A 97 -8.46 14.13 -4.18
N ARG A 98 -7.18 14.18 -3.78
CA ARG A 98 -6.47 13.02 -3.22
C ARG A 98 -7.03 12.61 -1.86
N LEU A 99 -7.38 13.55 -0.99
CA LEU A 99 -8.03 13.27 0.30
C LEU A 99 -9.38 12.57 0.10
N VAL A 100 -10.22 13.09 -0.81
CA VAL A 100 -11.53 12.52 -1.12
C VAL A 100 -11.40 11.10 -1.67
N THR A 101 -10.54 10.89 -2.68
CA THR A 101 -10.33 9.55 -3.28
C THR A 101 -9.77 8.55 -2.30
N ALA A 102 -8.87 8.98 -1.41
CA ALA A 102 -8.24 8.12 -0.40
C ALA A 102 -9.26 7.59 0.63
N VAL A 103 -10.08 8.49 1.18
CA VAL A 103 -11.12 8.08 2.15
C VAL A 103 -12.14 7.17 1.51
N ALA A 104 -12.57 7.47 0.28
CA ALA A 104 -13.51 6.64 -0.47
C ALA A 104 -12.92 5.24 -0.75
N ALA A 105 -11.66 5.15 -1.20
CA ALA A 105 -11.00 3.89 -1.51
C ALA A 105 -10.82 3.01 -0.26
N ALA A 106 -10.35 3.59 0.86
CA ALA A 106 -10.15 2.86 2.10
C ALA A 106 -11.46 2.32 2.67
N ALA A 107 -12.52 3.13 2.69
CA ALA A 107 -13.83 2.70 3.14
C ALA A 107 -14.43 1.64 2.21
N PHE A 108 -14.26 1.79 0.88
CA PHE A 108 -14.70 0.80 -0.09
C PHE A 108 -14.08 -0.57 0.17
N PHE A 109 -12.77 -0.61 0.42
CA PHE A 109 -12.05 -1.85 0.74
C PHE A 109 -12.67 -2.57 1.95
N GLY A 110 -12.93 -1.85 3.05
CA GLY A 110 -13.57 -2.41 4.25
C GLY A 110 -14.98 -2.93 3.98
N VAL A 111 -15.83 -2.14 3.30
CA VAL A 111 -17.20 -2.52 2.96
C VAL A 111 -17.23 -3.69 1.97
N ALA A 112 -16.32 -3.72 0.98
CA ALA A 112 -16.24 -4.80 0.00
C ALA A 112 -15.87 -6.15 0.62
N LEU A 113 -14.93 -6.19 1.56
CA LEU A 113 -14.56 -7.42 2.29
C LEU A 113 -15.71 -7.91 3.17
N THR A 114 -16.43 -6.99 3.85
CA THR A 114 -17.60 -7.34 4.65
C THR A 114 -18.73 -7.90 3.78
N ALA A 115 -19.02 -7.21 2.67
CA ALA A 115 -20.01 -7.67 1.71
C ALA A 115 -19.62 -9.03 1.10
N CYS A 116 -18.35 -9.25 0.83
CA CYS A 116 -17.84 -10.53 0.34
C CYS A 116 -18.14 -11.69 1.33
N ALA A 117 -17.97 -11.45 2.64
CA ALA A 117 -18.29 -12.45 3.66
C ALA A 117 -19.79 -12.77 3.73
N GLU A 118 -20.66 -11.79 3.44
CA GLU A 118 -22.12 -11.95 3.44
C GLU A 118 -22.65 -12.60 2.14
N LEU A 119 -21.86 -12.59 1.05
CA LEU A 119 -22.23 -13.10 -0.29
C LEU A 119 -21.92 -14.58 -0.50
N VAL A 120 -21.10 -15.19 0.33
CA VAL A 120 -20.65 -16.58 0.16
C VAL A 120 -20.83 -17.37 1.45
N GLU A 121 -20.92 -18.70 1.33
CA GLU A 121 -20.92 -19.59 2.48
C GLU A 121 -19.57 -19.54 3.23
N GLY A 122 -19.59 -19.73 4.55
CA GLY A 122 -18.40 -19.55 5.40
C GLY A 122 -17.16 -20.34 4.95
N ASN A 123 -17.35 -21.55 4.39
CA ASN A 123 -16.29 -22.39 3.83
C ASN A 123 -15.65 -21.83 2.53
N GLN A 124 -16.31 -20.87 1.85
CA GLN A 124 -15.85 -20.25 0.62
C GLN A 124 -15.27 -18.84 0.83
N PHE A 125 -15.37 -18.28 2.04
CA PHE A 125 -14.91 -16.92 2.34
C PHE A 125 -13.43 -16.73 2.04
N GLY A 126 -12.57 -17.69 2.39
CA GLY A 126 -11.13 -17.61 2.10
C GLY A 126 -10.82 -17.47 0.61
N ARG A 127 -11.54 -18.22 -0.25
CA ARG A 127 -11.39 -18.13 -1.70
C ARG A 127 -11.97 -16.82 -2.25
N ALA A 128 -13.10 -16.37 -1.73
CA ALA A 128 -13.72 -15.14 -2.17
C ALA A 128 -12.89 -13.90 -1.79
N SER A 129 -12.40 -13.83 -0.54
CA SER A 129 -11.51 -12.75 -0.10
C SER A 129 -10.19 -12.73 -0.87
N SER A 130 -9.63 -13.90 -1.23
CA SER A 130 -8.43 -13.99 -2.07
C SER A 130 -8.65 -13.42 -3.47
N LEU A 131 -9.83 -13.58 -4.06
CA LEU A 131 -10.17 -12.97 -5.36
C LEU A 131 -10.28 -11.44 -5.25
N VAL A 132 -10.91 -10.95 -4.19
CA VAL A 132 -11.04 -9.52 -3.91
C VAL A 132 -9.66 -8.89 -3.66
N LEU A 133 -8.83 -9.54 -2.83
CA LEU A 133 -7.43 -9.13 -2.57
C LEU A 133 -6.54 -9.28 -3.82
N GLY A 134 -6.86 -10.20 -4.72
CA GLY A 134 -6.21 -10.32 -6.01
C GLY A 134 -6.27 -9.03 -6.82
N GLY A 135 -7.40 -8.29 -6.75
CA GLY A 135 -7.52 -6.97 -7.34
C GLY A 135 -6.51 -5.96 -6.79
N LEU A 136 -6.28 -5.97 -5.46
CA LEU A 136 -5.25 -5.16 -4.82
C LEU A 136 -3.85 -5.50 -5.35
N MET A 137 -3.51 -6.80 -5.44
CA MET A 137 -2.21 -7.25 -5.94
C MET A 137 -1.98 -6.83 -7.39
N VAL A 138 -2.97 -7.03 -8.26
CA VAL A 138 -2.89 -6.59 -9.66
C VAL A 138 -2.77 -5.07 -9.75
N GLY A 139 -3.51 -4.31 -8.93
CA GLY A 139 -3.42 -2.86 -8.84
C GLY A 139 -2.03 -2.37 -8.41
N THR A 140 -1.42 -3.03 -7.44
CA THR A 140 -0.06 -2.72 -6.97
C THR A 140 0.99 -2.97 -8.07
N VAL A 141 0.83 -4.03 -8.86
CA VAL A 141 1.80 -4.41 -9.91
C VAL A 141 1.63 -3.59 -11.18
N LEU A 142 0.39 -3.40 -11.64
CA LEU A 142 0.08 -2.76 -12.92
C LEU A 142 -0.36 -1.30 -12.80
N GLY A 143 -0.87 -0.90 -11.64
CA GLY A 143 -1.46 0.43 -11.46
C GLY A 143 -0.47 1.55 -11.76
N LEU A 144 0.71 1.50 -11.16
CA LEU A 144 1.77 2.50 -11.38
C LEU A 144 2.26 2.50 -12.83
N PRO A 145 2.66 1.36 -13.45
CA PRO A 145 3.09 1.34 -14.85
C PRO A 145 2.02 1.85 -15.83
N VAL A 146 0.77 1.43 -15.65
CA VAL A 146 -0.34 1.84 -16.53
C VAL A 146 -0.60 3.33 -16.41
N ALA A 147 -0.63 3.87 -15.18
CA ALA A 147 -0.82 5.30 -14.96
C ALA A 147 0.33 6.12 -15.57
N THR A 148 1.58 5.67 -15.41
CA THR A 148 2.75 6.32 -15.98
C THR A 148 2.71 6.29 -17.51
N TRP A 149 2.38 5.14 -18.11
CA TRP A 149 2.25 4.98 -19.54
C TRP A 149 1.15 5.88 -20.13
N LEU A 150 -0.04 5.90 -19.51
CA LEU A 150 -1.12 6.80 -19.94
C LEU A 150 -0.71 8.27 -19.82
N GLY A 151 -0.01 8.63 -18.74
CA GLY A 151 0.47 9.99 -18.51
C GLY A 151 1.48 10.44 -19.53
N GLU A 152 2.36 9.56 -19.98
CA GLU A 152 3.38 9.84 -20.99
C GLU A 152 2.78 10.06 -22.38
N TRP A 153 1.80 9.25 -22.79
CA TRP A 153 1.22 9.30 -24.14
C TRP A 153 0.06 10.28 -24.29
N TYR A 154 -0.76 10.45 -23.26
CA TYR A 154 -2.01 11.23 -23.33
C TYR A 154 -2.07 12.39 -22.32
N GLY A 155 -0.97 12.60 -21.59
CA GLY A 155 -0.90 13.58 -20.51
C GLY A 155 -1.47 13.06 -19.19
N TRP A 156 -1.00 13.64 -18.08
CA TRP A 156 -1.31 13.19 -16.73
C TRP A 156 -2.81 13.17 -16.40
N ARG A 157 -3.58 14.09 -16.99
CA ARG A 157 -5.05 14.16 -16.80
C ARG A 157 -5.75 12.90 -17.30
N ALA A 158 -5.24 12.28 -18.36
CA ALA A 158 -5.81 11.05 -18.93
C ALA A 158 -5.78 9.90 -17.92
N SER A 159 -4.76 9.80 -17.08
CA SER A 159 -4.67 8.77 -16.03
C SER A 159 -5.78 8.93 -15.00
N PHE A 160 -6.11 10.15 -14.58
CA PHE A 160 -7.22 10.42 -13.67
C PHE A 160 -8.59 10.12 -14.30
N PHE A 161 -8.79 10.52 -15.57
CA PHE A 161 -10.03 10.21 -16.29
C PHE A 161 -10.18 8.69 -16.51
N ALA A 162 -9.10 7.99 -16.83
CA ALA A 162 -9.12 6.52 -16.96
C ALA A 162 -9.50 5.85 -15.62
N GLY A 163 -8.98 6.35 -14.49
CA GLY A 163 -9.37 5.90 -13.16
C GLY A 163 -10.86 6.17 -12.86
N ALA A 164 -11.36 7.35 -13.22
CA ALA A 164 -12.77 7.69 -13.08
C ALA A 164 -13.65 6.78 -13.95
N LEU A 165 -13.29 6.57 -15.22
CA LEU A 165 -14.02 5.70 -16.14
C LEU A 165 -14.05 4.25 -15.64
N GLY A 166 -12.91 3.72 -15.21
CA GLY A 166 -12.81 2.38 -14.62
C GLY A 166 -13.73 2.22 -13.41
N ALA A 167 -13.76 3.22 -12.51
CA ALA A 167 -14.64 3.22 -11.35
C ALA A 167 -16.14 3.31 -11.74
N VAL A 168 -16.50 4.09 -12.76
CA VAL A 168 -17.87 4.16 -13.29
C VAL A 168 -18.28 2.82 -13.86
N LEU A 169 -17.45 2.18 -14.69
CA LEU A 169 -17.77 0.87 -15.29
C LEU A 169 -18.01 -0.19 -14.21
N VAL A 170 -17.15 -0.24 -13.20
CA VAL A 170 -17.34 -1.16 -12.08
C VAL A 170 -18.55 -0.79 -11.25
N GLY A 171 -18.82 0.50 -11.04
CA GLY A 171 -20.01 0.97 -10.36
C GLY A 171 -21.31 0.51 -11.03
N LEU A 172 -21.37 0.56 -12.37
CA LEU A 172 -22.49 0.03 -13.14
C LEU A 172 -22.66 -1.49 -12.96
N LEU A 173 -21.56 -2.24 -12.90
CA LEU A 173 -21.61 -3.68 -12.62
C LEU A 173 -22.07 -3.96 -11.18
N VAL A 174 -21.60 -3.19 -10.20
CA VAL A 174 -22.09 -3.28 -8.80
C VAL A 174 -23.58 -2.95 -8.75
N LEU A 175 -24.04 -1.92 -9.46
CA LEU A 175 -25.47 -1.55 -9.52
C LEU A 175 -26.33 -2.70 -10.03
N GLN A 176 -25.86 -3.44 -11.03
CA GLN A 176 -26.61 -4.54 -11.66
C GLN A 176 -26.51 -5.84 -10.87
N LEU A 177 -25.35 -6.19 -10.37
CA LEU A 177 -25.04 -7.53 -9.85
C LEU A 177 -25.09 -7.63 -8.32
N MET A 178 -24.96 -6.50 -7.60
CA MET A 178 -24.94 -6.53 -6.13
C MET A 178 -26.36 -6.69 -5.58
N PRO A 179 -26.66 -7.76 -4.82
CA PRO A 179 -27.95 -7.92 -4.16
C PRO A 179 -28.12 -6.88 -3.04
N ALA A 180 -29.38 -6.66 -2.65
CA ALA A 180 -29.70 -5.79 -1.53
C ALA A 180 -29.40 -6.53 -0.22
N ILE A 181 -28.22 -6.25 0.37
CA ILE A 181 -27.81 -6.79 1.68
C ILE A 181 -27.98 -5.67 2.72
N PRO A 182 -28.75 -5.90 3.80
CA PRO A 182 -28.92 -4.92 4.87
C PRO A 182 -27.59 -4.59 5.55
N GLY A 183 -27.47 -3.37 6.07
CA GLY A 183 -26.39 -3.03 6.97
C GLY A 183 -26.57 -3.75 8.32
N SER A 184 -25.48 -4.18 8.94
CA SER A 184 -25.50 -4.77 10.27
C SER A 184 -24.47 -4.08 11.17
N ALA A 185 -24.91 -3.62 12.35
CA ALA A 185 -23.97 -3.20 13.38
C ALA A 185 -23.39 -4.46 14.03
N GLY A 186 -22.06 -4.62 13.99
CA GLY A 186 -21.38 -5.75 14.64
C GLY A 186 -21.70 -5.82 16.15
N SER A 187 -21.90 -7.03 16.65
CA SER A 187 -22.31 -7.31 18.03
C SER A 187 -21.14 -7.58 18.99
N GLY A 188 -19.91 -7.26 18.64
CA GLY A 188 -18.72 -7.52 19.47
C GLY A 188 -18.53 -6.52 20.60
N SER A 189 -18.09 -6.98 21.79
CA SER A 189 -17.66 -6.11 22.89
C SER A 189 -16.31 -5.49 22.59
N LEU A 190 -16.30 -4.24 22.11
CA LEU A 190 -15.10 -3.45 21.81
C LEU A 190 -14.11 -3.43 23.00
N ARG A 191 -14.61 -3.49 24.22
CA ARG A 191 -13.80 -3.46 25.45
C ARG A 191 -12.93 -4.71 25.61
N GLU A 192 -13.41 -5.88 25.15
CA GLU A 192 -12.62 -7.12 25.21
C GLU A 192 -11.56 -7.15 24.12
N GLU A 193 -11.92 -6.71 22.93
CA GLU A 193 -10.98 -6.61 21.81
C GLU A 193 -9.83 -5.63 22.10
N LEU A 194 -10.10 -4.54 22.82
CA LEU A 194 -9.09 -3.55 23.21
C LEU A 194 -8.07 -4.07 24.23
N LYS A 195 -8.36 -5.13 24.99
CA LYS A 195 -7.41 -5.71 25.97
C LYS A 195 -6.10 -6.20 25.31
N VAL A 196 -6.16 -6.65 24.05
CA VAL A 196 -5.00 -7.15 23.29
C VAL A 196 -3.92 -6.06 23.14
N PHE A 197 -4.33 -4.78 23.04
CA PHE A 197 -3.39 -3.65 22.88
C PHE A 197 -2.59 -3.30 24.14
N ARG A 198 -2.87 -3.96 25.28
CA ARG A 198 -2.02 -3.89 26.48
C ARG A 198 -0.73 -4.71 26.33
N ASN A 199 -0.64 -5.57 25.32
CA ASN A 199 0.56 -6.32 25.02
C ASN A 199 1.60 -5.43 24.34
N ALA A 200 2.67 -5.07 25.04
CA ALA A 200 3.74 -4.24 24.51
C ALA A 200 4.43 -4.87 23.26
N HIS A 201 4.46 -6.20 23.18
CA HIS A 201 5.05 -6.90 22.03
C HIS A 201 4.31 -6.59 20.72
N LEU A 202 2.98 -6.40 20.76
CA LEU A 202 2.17 -6.03 19.59
C LEU A 202 2.61 -4.67 19.00
N TRP A 203 2.99 -3.72 19.85
CA TRP A 203 3.47 -2.42 19.40
C TRP A 203 4.83 -2.49 18.71
N TRP A 204 5.70 -3.41 19.13
CA TRP A 204 6.95 -3.70 18.40
C TRP A 204 6.68 -4.31 17.02
N VAL A 205 5.67 -5.18 16.90
CA VAL A 205 5.23 -5.73 15.62
C VAL A 205 4.76 -4.61 14.69
N TYR A 206 3.92 -3.71 15.21
CA TYR A 206 3.42 -2.56 14.43
C TYR A 206 4.53 -1.58 14.06
N ALA A 207 5.47 -1.32 14.96
CA ALA A 207 6.63 -0.48 14.67
C ALA A 207 7.49 -1.06 13.53
N THR A 208 7.72 -2.38 13.53
CA THR A 208 8.42 -3.03 12.41
C THR A 208 7.68 -2.84 11.09
N SER A 209 6.35 -3.03 11.10
CA SER A 209 5.52 -2.89 9.89
C SER A 209 5.54 -1.45 9.37
N LEU A 210 5.37 -0.47 10.25
CA LEU A 210 5.41 0.95 9.92
C LEU A 210 6.77 1.34 9.33
N LEU A 211 7.86 0.92 9.97
CA LEU A 211 9.22 1.30 9.56
C LEU A 211 9.64 0.59 8.26
N LEU A 212 9.31 -0.69 8.07
CA LEU A 212 9.63 -1.43 6.84
C LEU A 212 8.88 -0.85 5.64
N ILE A 213 7.58 -0.62 5.79
CA ILE A 213 6.76 -0.02 4.74
C ILE A 213 7.21 1.44 4.50
N GLY A 214 7.50 2.18 5.57
CA GLY A 214 8.04 3.53 5.46
C GLY A 214 9.39 3.57 4.72
N ALA A 215 10.28 2.63 5.01
CA ALA A 215 11.55 2.48 4.29
C ALA A 215 11.32 2.28 2.78
N THR A 216 10.39 1.39 2.43
CA THR A 216 10.07 1.10 1.03
C THR A 216 9.49 2.33 0.33
N PHE A 217 8.50 3.00 0.95
CA PHE A 217 7.81 4.13 0.34
C PHE A 217 8.62 5.42 0.33
N ALA A 218 9.65 5.55 1.18
CA ALA A 218 10.60 6.65 1.08
C ALA A 218 11.30 6.67 -0.30
N GLY A 219 11.72 5.52 -0.81
CA GLY A 219 12.29 5.40 -2.15
C GLY A 219 11.24 5.30 -3.25
N PHE A 220 10.26 4.40 -3.09
CA PHE A 220 9.24 4.08 -4.09
C PHE A 220 8.50 5.31 -4.62
N THR A 221 8.12 6.23 -3.74
CA THR A 221 7.40 7.46 -4.09
C THR A 221 8.15 8.30 -5.12
N TYR A 222 9.48 8.23 -5.11
CA TYR A 222 10.36 9.06 -5.96
C TYR A 222 11.11 8.25 -7.03
N PHE A 223 10.75 6.98 -7.27
CA PHE A 223 11.44 6.14 -8.27
C PHE A 223 11.43 6.76 -9.67
N VAL A 224 10.30 7.34 -10.11
CA VAL A 224 10.21 7.91 -11.45
C VAL A 224 11.23 9.02 -11.67
N PRO A 225 11.28 10.11 -10.87
CA PRO A 225 12.30 11.13 -11.03
C PRO A 225 13.73 10.61 -10.76
N ILE A 226 13.96 9.64 -9.89
CA ILE A 226 15.29 9.04 -9.70
C ILE A 226 15.72 8.31 -10.98
N LEU A 227 14.85 7.53 -11.61
CA LEU A 227 15.16 6.79 -12.83
C LEU A 227 15.41 7.72 -14.02
N THR A 228 14.66 8.82 -14.13
CA THR A 228 14.83 9.78 -15.24
C THR A 228 16.02 10.70 -15.03
N GLU A 229 16.14 11.34 -13.86
CA GLU A 229 17.11 12.42 -13.65
C GLU A 229 18.46 11.93 -13.12
N VAL A 230 18.47 10.83 -12.35
CA VAL A 230 19.73 10.27 -11.78
C VAL A 230 20.26 9.15 -12.65
N SER A 231 19.39 8.20 -13.05
CA SER A 231 19.82 7.02 -13.81
C SER A 231 19.81 7.25 -15.33
N GLY A 232 19.24 8.36 -15.81
CA GLY A 232 19.23 8.76 -17.22
C GLY A 232 18.33 7.92 -18.15
N PHE A 233 17.37 7.16 -17.59
CA PHE A 233 16.43 6.44 -18.41
C PHE A 233 15.44 7.40 -19.09
N SER A 234 15.06 7.08 -20.34
CA SER A 234 14.02 7.83 -21.03
C SER A 234 12.66 7.64 -20.35
N ALA A 235 11.79 8.66 -20.39
CA ALA A 235 10.45 8.59 -19.83
C ALA A 235 9.64 7.40 -20.38
N SER A 236 9.82 7.08 -21.66
CA SER A 236 9.18 5.92 -22.32
C SER A 236 9.67 4.56 -21.78
N THR A 237 10.87 4.47 -21.22
CA THR A 237 11.41 3.23 -20.63
C THR A 237 10.94 3.02 -19.19
N VAL A 238 10.67 4.09 -18.45
CA VAL A 238 10.30 4.02 -17.03
C VAL A 238 9.08 3.15 -16.76
N PRO A 239 7.97 3.19 -17.52
CA PRO A 239 6.84 2.28 -17.30
C PRO A 239 7.24 0.81 -17.34
N LEU A 240 8.15 0.42 -18.24
CA LEU A 240 8.65 -0.96 -18.32
C LEU A 240 9.46 -1.35 -17.08
N LEU A 241 10.30 -0.46 -16.58
CA LEU A 241 11.06 -0.69 -15.33
C LEU A 241 10.13 -0.83 -14.13
N LEU A 242 9.03 -0.09 -14.10
CA LEU A 242 8.00 -0.21 -13.06
C LEU A 242 7.22 -1.53 -13.16
N VAL A 243 7.01 -2.07 -14.38
CA VAL A 243 6.50 -3.44 -14.55
C VAL A 243 7.48 -4.46 -13.97
N VAL A 244 8.78 -4.33 -14.23
CA VAL A 244 9.82 -5.21 -13.65
C VAL A 244 9.78 -5.15 -12.11
N TYR A 245 9.68 -3.96 -11.53
CA TYR A 245 9.49 -3.77 -10.08
C TYR A 245 8.21 -4.48 -9.58
N GLY A 246 7.08 -4.28 -10.26
CA GLY A 246 5.81 -4.90 -9.90
C GLY A 246 5.86 -6.43 -9.96
N LEU A 247 6.46 -7.00 -11.01
CA LEU A 247 6.67 -8.45 -11.15
C LEU A 247 7.59 -8.98 -10.03
N ALA A 248 8.68 -8.27 -9.72
CA ALA A 248 9.55 -8.61 -8.60
C ALA A 248 8.77 -8.61 -7.27
N THR A 249 7.89 -7.62 -7.06
CA THR A 249 7.02 -7.56 -5.87
C THR A 249 6.08 -8.78 -5.80
N LEU A 250 5.48 -9.19 -6.93
CA LEU A 250 4.61 -10.35 -7.00
C LEU A 250 5.38 -11.65 -6.67
N VAL A 251 6.57 -11.82 -7.25
CA VAL A 251 7.44 -12.97 -6.98
C VAL A 251 7.88 -12.98 -5.51
N GLY A 252 8.34 -11.85 -4.99
CA GLY A 252 8.72 -11.68 -3.59
C GLY A 252 7.58 -12.01 -2.64
N ASN A 253 6.38 -11.51 -2.90
CA ASN A 253 5.20 -11.79 -2.07
C ASN A 253 4.86 -13.29 -2.02
N ASN A 254 5.00 -14.02 -3.14
CA ASN A 254 4.80 -15.47 -3.17
C ASN A 254 5.88 -16.24 -2.41
N ILE A 255 7.15 -15.83 -2.55
CA ILE A 255 8.27 -16.45 -1.82
C ILE A 255 8.10 -16.21 -0.32
N VAL A 256 7.88 -14.97 0.08
CA VAL A 256 7.68 -14.57 1.47
C VAL A 256 6.47 -15.27 2.08
N GLY A 257 5.35 -15.33 1.36
CA GLY A 257 4.14 -16.01 1.82
C GLY A 257 4.38 -17.49 2.17
N ARG A 258 5.17 -18.21 1.36
CA ARG A 258 5.50 -19.62 1.63
C ARG A 258 6.49 -19.80 2.79
N LEU A 259 7.40 -18.86 2.98
CA LEU A 259 8.44 -18.94 4.02
C LEU A 259 7.98 -18.34 5.35
N ALA A 260 7.03 -17.41 5.33
CA ALA A 260 6.59 -16.66 6.50
C ALA A 260 6.05 -17.55 7.63
N ASP A 261 5.36 -18.65 7.29
CA ASP A 261 4.78 -19.54 8.28
C ASP A 261 5.83 -20.27 9.16
N ARG A 262 7.00 -20.55 8.60
CA ARG A 262 8.06 -21.29 9.31
C ARG A 262 9.22 -20.42 9.79
N HIS A 263 9.55 -19.36 9.02
CA HIS A 263 10.78 -18.58 9.20
C HIS A 263 10.52 -17.07 9.22
N THR A 264 9.41 -16.61 9.81
CA THR A 264 8.93 -15.21 9.77
C THR A 264 10.04 -14.19 10.08
N ILE A 265 10.77 -14.37 11.20
CA ILE A 265 11.78 -13.40 11.64
C ILE A 265 13.02 -13.42 10.74
N ALA A 266 13.47 -14.60 10.31
CA ALA A 266 14.60 -14.71 9.40
C ALA A 266 14.29 -14.06 8.04
N VAL A 267 13.08 -14.30 7.50
CA VAL A 267 12.62 -13.70 6.24
C VAL A 267 12.59 -12.18 6.35
N LEU A 268 12.04 -11.62 7.43
CA LEU A 268 12.02 -10.18 7.67
C LEU A 268 13.42 -9.60 7.81
N ALA A 269 14.31 -10.27 8.54
CA ALA A 269 15.68 -9.80 8.75
C ALA A 269 16.50 -9.80 7.44
N PHE A 270 16.49 -10.92 6.69
CA PHE A 270 17.19 -11.00 5.41
C PHE A 270 16.60 -10.06 4.37
N GLY A 271 15.25 -9.94 4.31
CA GLY A 271 14.58 -9.01 3.41
C GLY A 271 14.96 -7.55 3.69
N LEU A 272 14.96 -7.14 4.97
CA LEU A 272 15.40 -5.80 5.38
C LEU A 272 16.88 -5.54 5.03
N LEU A 273 17.77 -6.48 5.30
CA LEU A 273 19.19 -6.34 4.94
C LEU A 273 19.37 -6.17 3.43
N ALA A 274 18.68 -6.97 2.64
CA ALA A 274 18.73 -6.87 1.18
C ALA A 274 18.14 -5.54 0.68
N ALA A 275 17.01 -5.09 1.25
CA ALA A 275 16.38 -3.80 0.92
C ALA A 275 17.32 -2.63 1.25
N ILE A 276 17.92 -2.63 2.45
CA ILE A 276 18.88 -1.60 2.87
C ILE A 276 20.08 -1.56 1.91
N ALA A 277 20.69 -2.72 1.63
CA ALA A 277 21.80 -2.82 0.70
C ALA A 277 21.45 -2.31 -0.70
N ALA A 278 20.27 -2.66 -1.21
CA ALA A 278 19.79 -2.20 -2.50
C ALA A 278 19.54 -0.68 -2.54
N MET A 279 18.96 -0.10 -1.48
CA MET A 279 18.72 1.34 -1.39
C MET A 279 20.04 2.10 -1.31
N VAL A 280 21.01 1.62 -0.53
CA VAL A 280 22.35 2.21 -0.43
C VAL A 280 23.08 2.10 -1.77
N ALA A 281 23.06 0.94 -2.43
CA ALA A 281 23.66 0.76 -3.75
C ALA A 281 23.00 1.68 -4.79
N PHE A 282 21.68 1.83 -4.76
CA PHE A 282 20.98 2.72 -5.65
C PHE A 282 21.30 4.20 -5.39
N ALA A 283 21.43 4.60 -4.12
CA ALA A 283 21.82 5.96 -3.75
C ALA A 283 23.24 6.32 -4.20
N LEU A 284 24.19 5.38 -4.07
CA LEU A 284 25.60 5.60 -4.40
C LEU A 284 25.89 5.46 -5.90
N PHE A 285 25.28 4.47 -6.55
CA PHE A 285 25.62 4.05 -7.91
C PHE A 285 24.42 4.10 -8.88
N GLY A 286 23.36 4.83 -8.53
CA GLY A 286 22.12 4.93 -9.34
C GLY A 286 22.32 5.52 -10.74
N GLN A 287 23.45 6.19 -10.99
CA GLN A 287 23.87 6.66 -12.31
C GLN A 287 24.23 5.49 -13.27
N VAL A 288 24.53 4.31 -12.72
CA VAL A 288 24.80 3.10 -13.51
C VAL A 288 23.47 2.38 -13.74
N PRO A 289 22.96 2.29 -14.99
CA PRO A 289 21.64 1.73 -15.28
C PRO A 289 21.47 0.30 -14.76
N ALA A 290 22.49 -0.54 -14.84
CA ALA A 290 22.43 -1.92 -14.35
C ALA A 290 22.22 -1.98 -12.81
N VAL A 291 22.83 -1.07 -12.06
CA VAL A 291 22.67 -0.99 -10.60
C VAL A 291 21.26 -0.51 -10.26
N ALA A 292 20.75 0.49 -10.99
CA ALA A 292 19.39 0.98 -10.79
C ALA A 292 18.34 -0.13 -11.01
N VAL A 293 18.47 -0.90 -12.10
CA VAL A 293 17.56 -2.02 -12.40
C VAL A 293 17.70 -3.13 -11.35
N ALA A 294 18.93 -3.51 -10.97
CA ALA A 294 19.15 -4.53 -9.95
C ALA A 294 18.55 -4.10 -8.59
N ALA A 295 18.74 -2.84 -8.21
CA ALA A 295 18.16 -2.28 -6.98
C ALA A 295 16.63 -2.28 -7.01
N LEU A 296 16.00 -1.88 -8.13
CA LEU A 296 14.55 -1.97 -8.32
C LEU A 296 14.02 -3.40 -8.10
N VAL A 297 14.69 -4.40 -8.70
CA VAL A 297 14.32 -5.81 -8.55
C VAL A 297 14.42 -6.24 -7.10
N VAL A 298 15.54 -5.93 -6.42
CA VAL A 298 15.74 -6.33 -5.02
C VAL A 298 14.75 -5.62 -4.10
N ILE A 299 14.51 -4.32 -4.28
CA ILE A 299 13.52 -3.58 -3.48
C ILE A 299 12.10 -4.12 -3.75
N GLY A 300 11.77 -4.49 -4.99
CA GLY A 300 10.51 -5.17 -5.31
C GLY A 300 10.36 -6.51 -4.58
N LEU A 301 11.41 -7.33 -4.58
CA LEU A 301 11.41 -8.63 -3.88
C LEU A 301 11.31 -8.50 -2.36
N THR A 302 11.76 -7.39 -1.76
CA THR A 302 11.98 -7.26 -0.32
C THR A 302 11.28 -6.07 0.35
N GLY A 303 10.54 -5.26 -0.40
CA GLY A 303 9.77 -4.13 0.11
C GLY A 303 8.35 -4.51 0.52
N VAL A 304 7.35 -4.06 -0.24
CA VAL A 304 5.93 -4.37 0.00
C VAL A 304 5.66 -5.88 0.03
N SER A 305 6.44 -6.66 -0.69
CA SER A 305 6.41 -8.12 -0.71
C SER A 305 6.63 -8.80 0.67
N MET A 306 7.15 -8.08 1.67
CA MET A 306 7.27 -8.56 3.05
C MET A 306 5.93 -8.58 3.80
N ASN A 307 4.86 -8.02 3.25
CA ASN A 307 3.56 -7.90 3.91
C ASN A 307 3.01 -9.24 4.46
N PRO A 308 3.08 -10.39 3.76
CA PRO A 308 2.64 -11.67 4.35
C PRO A 308 3.36 -12.02 5.67
N ALA A 309 4.66 -11.76 5.77
CA ALA A 309 5.42 -12.01 6.99
C ALA A 309 5.03 -11.06 8.13
N LEU A 310 4.75 -9.79 7.81
CA LEU A 310 4.28 -8.79 8.77
C LEU A 310 2.90 -9.17 9.32
N VAL A 311 1.97 -9.56 8.44
CA VAL A 311 0.62 -10.02 8.82
C VAL A 311 0.68 -11.30 9.66
N THR A 312 1.47 -12.28 9.25
CA THR A 312 1.66 -13.54 9.99
C THR A 312 2.20 -13.27 11.40
N ARG A 313 3.18 -12.37 11.54
CA ARG A 313 3.72 -11.97 12.83
C ARG A 313 2.67 -11.28 13.70
N GLY A 314 1.90 -10.34 13.13
CA GLY A 314 0.79 -9.65 13.80
C GLY A 314 -0.28 -10.62 14.30
N ALA A 315 -0.69 -11.56 13.46
CA ALA A 315 -1.70 -12.57 13.78
C ALA A 315 -1.27 -13.50 14.93
N ARG A 316 0.01 -13.88 14.96
CA ARG A 316 0.54 -14.73 16.06
C ARG A 316 0.52 -14.01 17.41
N VAL A 317 0.87 -12.73 17.44
CA VAL A 317 0.90 -11.95 18.69
C VAL A 317 -0.51 -11.49 19.08
N GLY A 318 -1.36 -11.19 18.11
CA GLY A 318 -2.72 -10.68 18.30
C GLY A 318 -3.82 -11.76 18.33
N HIS A 319 -3.47 -13.05 18.33
CA HIS A 319 -4.43 -14.18 18.37
C HIS A 319 -5.54 -14.09 17.29
N ASN A 320 -5.20 -13.69 16.06
CA ASN A 320 -6.12 -13.52 14.92
C ASN A 320 -7.29 -12.56 15.19
N ASN A 321 -7.14 -11.61 16.11
CA ASN A 321 -8.16 -10.63 16.42
C ASN A 321 -8.36 -9.66 15.23
N MET A 322 -9.63 -9.44 14.84
CA MET A 322 -9.99 -8.60 13.70
C MET A 322 -9.54 -7.14 13.88
N LEU A 323 -9.62 -6.62 15.12
CA LEU A 323 -9.19 -5.25 15.44
C LEU A 323 -7.66 -5.10 15.31
N VAL A 324 -6.89 -6.15 15.67
CA VAL A 324 -5.43 -6.19 15.49
C VAL A 324 -5.06 -6.05 14.02
N ASN A 325 -5.75 -6.76 13.12
CA ASN A 325 -5.51 -6.64 11.68
C ASN A 325 -5.89 -5.26 11.13
N SER A 326 -6.98 -4.66 11.62
CA SER A 326 -7.39 -3.31 11.21
C SER A 326 -6.38 -2.25 11.64
N VAL A 327 -5.89 -2.33 12.89
CA VAL A 327 -4.84 -1.43 13.39
C VAL A 327 -3.52 -1.66 12.66
N HIS A 328 -3.18 -2.93 12.32
CA HIS A 328 -2.01 -3.24 11.51
C HIS A 328 -2.07 -2.56 10.14
N THR A 329 -3.23 -2.62 9.47
CA THR A 329 -3.43 -1.94 8.18
C THR A 329 -3.28 -0.42 8.32
N ALA A 330 -3.82 0.17 9.39
CA ALA A 330 -3.61 1.59 9.67
C ALA A 330 -2.12 1.92 9.89
N CYS A 331 -1.38 1.07 10.62
CA CYS A 331 0.07 1.23 10.82
C CYS A 331 0.85 1.12 9.49
N ILE A 332 0.44 0.26 8.57
CA ILE A 332 1.01 0.19 7.20
C ILE A 332 0.79 1.52 6.48
N MET A 333 -0.42 2.08 6.49
CA MET A 333 -0.72 3.36 5.85
C MET A 333 0.03 4.52 6.51
N LEU A 334 0.19 4.51 7.83
CA LEU A 334 1.05 5.46 8.54
C LEU A 334 2.52 5.31 8.14
N GLY A 335 2.98 4.09 7.85
CA GLY A 335 4.29 3.81 7.28
C GLY A 335 4.46 4.44 5.90
N VAL A 336 3.50 4.26 5.00
CA VAL A 336 3.46 4.91 3.68
C VAL A 336 3.53 6.44 3.83
N MET A 337 2.71 6.99 4.71
CA MET A 337 2.67 8.42 5.00
C MET A 337 4.03 8.94 5.50
N ALA A 338 4.58 8.32 6.53
CA ALA A 338 5.84 8.74 7.14
C ALA A 338 7.01 8.60 6.17
N GLY A 339 7.11 7.47 5.45
CA GLY A 339 8.16 7.21 4.47
C GLY A 339 8.15 8.22 3.34
N SER A 340 7.02 8.44 2.71
CA SER A 340 6.88 9.41 1.62
C SER A 340 7.19 10.84 2.09
N TRP A 341 6.74 11.21 3.29
CA TRP A 341 6.99 12.52 3.87
C TRP A 341 8.47 12.73 4.19
N ILE A 342 9.07 11.84 4.98
CA ILE A 342 10.47 11.96 5.40
C ILE A 342 11.40 11.84 4.17
N GLY A 343 11.06 10.99 3.19
CA GLY A 343 11.77 10.91 1.90
C GLY A 343 11.77 12.26 1.18
N GLY A 344 10.61 12.95 1.15
CA GLY A 344 10.49 14.31 0.62
C GLY A 344 11.32 15.34 1.38
N LEU A 345 11.37 15.24 2.72
CA LEU A 345 12.25 16.09 3.54
C LEU A 345 13.72 15.84 3.23
N GLY A 346 14.12 14.59 2.98
CA GLY A 346 15.48 14.26 2.54
C GLY A 346 15.86 14.95 1.23
N ILE A 347 14.93 14.98 0.26
CA ILE A 347 15.13 15.69 -1.01
C ILE A 347 15.20 17.22 -0.78
N ALA A 348 14.26 17.78 -0.04
CA ALA A 348 14.18 19.21 0.24
C ALA A 348 15.36 19.72 1.10
N GLY A 349 15.95 18.84 1.92
CA GLY A 349 17.13 19.11 2.75
C GLY A 349 18.46 19.22 1.98
N GLY A 350 18.44 19.15 0.66
CA GLY A 350 19.61 19.33 -0.18
C GLY A 350 20.42 18.08 -0.50
N PHE A 351 19.94 16.88 -0.08
CA PHE A 351 20.59 15.61 -0.42
C PHE A 351 20.25 15.10 -1.84
N GLY A 352 19.56 15.92 -2.67
CA GLY A 352 19.10 15.52 -4.00
C GLY A 352 18.05 14.40 -3.95
N LEU A 353 17.73 13.84 -5.12
CA LEU A 353 16.73 12.76 -5.24
C LEU A 353 17.18 11.49 -4.50
N GLN A 354 18.49 11.25 -4.39
CA GLN A 354 19.04 10.13 -3.62
C GLN A 354 18.77 10.25 -2.12
N GLY A 355 18.46 11.45 -1.59
CA GLY A 355 18.05 11.67 -0.21
C GLY A 355 16.88 10.78 0.21
N ALA A 356 15.93 10.52 -0.69
CA ALA A 356 14.82 9.62 -0.45
C ALA A 356 15.28 8.16 -0.21
N LEU A 357 16.31 7.69 -0.94
CA LEU A 357 16.87 6.35 -0.78
C LEU A 357 17.65 6.22 0.52
N TRP A 358 18.41 7.27 0.91
CA TRP A 358 19.10 7.31 2.21
C TRP A 358 18.13 7.27 3.38
N VAL A 359 17.02 8.00 3.30
CA VAL A 359 15.92 7.94 4.28
C VAL A 359 15.35 6.53 4.35
N GLY A 360 15.09 5.91 3.19
CA GLY A 360 14.62 4.53 3.12
C GLY A 360 15.57 3.55 3.81
N ALA A 361 16.88 3.65 3.54
CA ALA A 361 17.90 2.84 4.19
C ALA A 361 17.93 3.05 5.72
N ALA A 362 17.86 4.29 6.19
CA ALA A 362 17.82 4.61 7.62
C ALA A 362 16.58 4.04 8.32
N LEU A 363 15.39 4.19 7.73
CA LEU A 363 14.16 3.59 8.25
C LEU A 363 14.23 2.05 8.23
N GLY A 364 14.86 1.47 7.21
CA GLY A 364 15.12 0.03 7.13
C GLY A 364 16.01 -0.47 8.28
N VAL A 365 17.06 0.28 8.62
CA VAL A 365 17.93 -0.02 9.79
C VAL A 365 17.11 0.06 11.07
N LEU A 366 16.28 1.09 11.25
CA LEU A 366 15.40 1.19 12.41
C LEU A 366 14.41 0.00 12.48
N ALA A 367 13.83 -0.41 11.34
CA ALA A 367 13.00 -1.60 11.27
C ALA A 367 13.74 -2.87 11.70
N LEU A 368 15.00 -3.03 11.25
CA LEU A 368 15.84 -4.17 11.64
C LEU A 368 16.13 -4.20 13.14
N LEU A 369 16.36 -3.03 13.76
CA LEU A 369 16.54 -2.92 15.19
C LEU A 369 15.30 -3.38 15.99
N THR A 370 14.11 -3.18 15.48
CA THR A 370 12.87 -3.67 16.13
C THR A 370 12.76 -5.20 16.14
N LEU A 371 13.55 -5.93 15.34
CA LEU A 371 13.59 -7.39 15.34
C LEU A 371 14.60 -7.96 16.36
N LEU A 372 15.53 -7.16 16.90
CA LEU A 372 16.58 -7.62 17.80
C LEU A 372 16.08 -8.37 19.04
N PRO A 373 15.00 -7.96 19.71
CA PRO A 373 14.47 -8.71 20.86
C PRO A 373 14.15 -10.15 20.48
N GLU A 374 13.51 -10.38 19.34
CA GLU A 374 13.09 -11.73 18.90
C GLU A 374 14.29 -12.56 18.41
N LEU A 375 15.26 -11.97 17.77
CA LEU A 375 16.50 -12.66 17.37
C LEU A 375 17.32 -13.15 18.57
N ARG A 376 17.24 -12.47 19.70
CA ARG A 376 17.84 -12.92 20.97
C ARG A 376 17.10 -14.10 21.58
N PHE A 377 15.78 -14.08 21.60
CA PHE A 377 14.95 -15.17 22.12
C PHE A 377 14.98 -16.43 21.25
N ALA A 378 15.10 -16.30 19.94
CA ALA A 378 15.24 -17.44 19.02
C ALA A 378 16.57 -18.21 19.21
N ARG A 379 17.59 -17.62 19.88
CA ARG A 379 18.87 -18.25 20.18
C ARG A 379 18.97 -18.88 21.57
N ALA A 380 17.97 -18.67 22.41
CA ALA A 380 17.94 -19.37 23.70
C ALA A 380 17.69 -20.89 23.43
N PRO A 381 18.63 -21.78 23.76
CA PRO A 381 18.40 -23.21 23.58
C PRO A 381 17.21 -23.65 24.40
N VAL A 382 16.32 -24.43 23.78
CA VAL A 382 15.30 -25.22 24.49
C VAL A 382 16.05 -26.28 25.30
N GLY A 383 16.66 -25.86 26.37
CA GLY A 383 17.43 -26.66 27.28
C GLY A 383 16.87 -26.49 28.69
N GLY A 384 16.15 -27.48 29.18
CA GLY A 384 15.93 -27.65 30.59
C GLY A 384 14.49 -27.63 31.11
N ALA A 385 13.65 -28.52 30.61
CA ALA A 385 12.48 -28.95 31.38
C ALA A 385 12.21 -30.47 31.16
N LEU A 386 13.25 -31.28 31.29
CA LEU A 386 13.10 -32.70 31.59
C LEU A 386 13.86 -32.93 32.89
N GLY A 387 13.15 -32.92 34.02
CA GLY A 387 13.74 -33.25 35.30
C GLY A 387 13.03 -32.61 36.49
N ARG A 388 11.83 -33.04 36.81
CA ARG A 388 11.37 -33.52 38.15
C ARG A 388 9.90 -33.81 38.15
#